data_6571f2b775018c4cca63f89966cdfb6d
#
_entry.id   6571f2b775018c4cca63f89966cdfb6d
#
_cell.length_a   1.000
_cell.length_b   1.000
_cell.length_c   1.000
_cell.angle_alpha   90.00
_cell.angle_beta   90.00
_cell.angle_gamma   90.00
#
_symmetry.space_group_name_H-M   'P 1'
#
loop_
_entity.id
_entity.type
_entity.pdbx_description
1 polymer ?
#
loop_
_entity_poly.entity_id
_entity_poly.type
_entity_poly.pdbx_seq_one_letter_code
_entity_poly.pdbx_strand_id
1 'polypeptide(L)'
;DLTWNVPENGSIAEDGTVTAPENGDEAVEVTVSYTCYGEENTVTFTLNVVGENIDEILDTAAEELDIPNKDDVRGNITLPVTTDSGVDITWETSHPEIVDVESHEVEGYDAMPAGVVTRPAKDTEVTMTATLTYKDSTRKKAFTLNVKAAPEKISEEDYTDYFFAYFAGEGYSDGEQIYFASSQDGLNWDDLNNNEPVLPSTLGEEGVR
;
A
#
# COMPACT_ATOMS: atom_id res chain seq x y z
N ASP A 1 34.18 -40.17 20.58
CA ASP A 1 33.46 -38.91 20.83
C ASP A 1 33.52 -38.07 19.60
N LEU A 2 32.47 -37.30 19.31
CA LEU A 2 32.40 -36.31 18.21
C LEU A 2 32.39 -34.94 18.86
N THR A 3 33.25 -34.02 18.40
CA THR A 3 33.24 -32.61 18.81
C THR A 3 32.99 -31.74 17.61
N TRP A 4 32.00 -30.91 17.68
CA TRP A 4 31.65 -29.93 16.66
C TRP A 4 32.26 -28.58 17.00
N ASN A 5 32.93 -27.98 16.04
CA ASN A 5 33.46 -26.63 16.18
C ASN A 5 32.88 -25.76 15.07
N VAL A 6 32.29 -24.66 15.47
CA VAL A 6 31.73 -23.60 14.62
C VAL A 6 32.51 -22.29 14.85
N PRO A 7 32.57 -21.38 13.89
CA PRO A 7 33.21 -20.09 14.08
C PRO A 7 32.52 -19.28 15.19
N GLU A 8 33.29 -18.63 16.05
CA GLU A 8 32.76 -17.65 16.98
C GLU A 8 32.11 -16.49 16.21
N ASN A 9 30.90 -16.09 16.60
CA ASN A 9 30.12 -14.99 15.98
C ASN A 9 29.66 -15.26 14.52
N GLY A 10 29.59 -16.51 14.09
CA GLY A 10 28.96 -16.89 12.82
C GLY A 10 27.44 -17.11 12.95
N SER A 11 26.79 -17.30 11.80
CA SER A 11 25.35 -17.59 11.71
C SER A 11 24.92 -18.94 12.31
N ILE A 12 25.86 -19.78 12.73
CA ILE A 12 25.61 -21.06 13.39
C ILE A 12 26.29 -21.07 14.77
N ALA A 13 25.49 -21.25 15.81
CA ALA A 13 25.97 -21.36 17.17
C ALA A 13 26.42 -22.79 17.50
N GLU A 14 27.21 -22.99 18.61
CA GLU A 14 27.71 -24.29 19.06
C GLU A 14 26.59 -25.30 19.40
N ASP A 15 25.40 -24.82 19.76
CA ASP A 15 24.23 -25.66 20.03
C ASP A 15 23.46 -26.06 18.74
N GLY A 16 23.94 -25.62 17.58
CA GLY A 16 23.30 -25.85 16.29
C GLY A 16 22.19 -24.86 15.94
N THR A 17 21.95 -23.82 16.74
CA THR A 17 21.02 -22.76 16.41
C THR A 17 21.54 -21.97 15.22
N VAL A 18 20.69 -21.79 14.20
CA VAL A 18 21.00 -21.02 12.98
C VAL A 18 20.27 -19.69 13.05
N THR A 19 21.02 -18.60 12.88
CA THR A 19 20.49 -17.24 12.75
C THR A 19 20.76 -16.75 11.35
N ALA A 20 19.73 -16.35 10.61
CA ALA A 20 19.90 -15.80 9.26
C ALA A 20 20.76 -14.53 9.31
N PRO A 21 21.81 -14.42 8.47
CA PRO A 21 22.60 -13.21 8.38
C PRO A 21 21.76 -12.06 7.79
N GLU A 22 22.02 -10.83 8.24
CA GLU A 22 21.22 -9.65 7.87
C GLU A 22 21.50 -9.15 6.44
N ASN A 23 22.64 -9.55 5.84
CA ASN A 23 23.08 -9.04 4.54
C ASN A 23 23.61 -10.18 3.67
N GLY A 24 22.68 -10.88 3.02
CA GLY A 24 23.04 -11.94 2.06
C GLY A 24 23.48 -13.24 2.72
N ASP A 25 23.85 -14.20 1.90
CA ASP A 25 24.24 -15.54 2.33
C ASP A 25 25.62 -15.56 2.99
N GLU A 26 25.76 -16.37 4.02
CA GLU A 26 27.04 -16.61 4.71
C GLU A 26 27.50 -18.05 4.54
N ALA A 27 28.73 -18.25 4.09
CA ALA A 27 29.36 -19.54 4.06
C ALA A 27 30.06 -19.83 5.39
N VAL A 28 29.56 -20.78 6.17
CA VAL A 28 30.09 -21.14 7.48
C VAL A 28 30.82 -22.45 7.40
N GLU A 29 32.10 -22.48 7.79
CA GLU A 29 32.90 -23.72 7.92
C GLU A 29 32.64 -24.36 9.29
N VAL A 30 32.09 -25.57 9.27
CA VAL A 30 31.86 -26.38 10.45
C VAL A 30 32.80 -27.54 10.44
N THR A 31 33.57 -27.71 11.53
CA THR A 31 34.54 -28.76 11.64
C THR A 31 34.14 -29.78 12.69
N VAL A 32 34.22 -31.05 12.33
CA VAL A 32 33.97 -32.19 13.23
C VAL A 32 35.28 -32.90 13.49
N SER A 33 35.66 -32.98 14.77
CA SER A 33 36.80 -33.78 15.23
C SER A 33 36.31 -35.08 15.89
N TYR A 34 36.94 -36.18 15.57
CA TYR A 34 36.66 -37.49 16.15
C TYR A 34 37.88 -38.36 16.28
N THR A 35 37.89 -39.22 17.27
CA THR A 35 39.00 -40.19 17.50
C THR A 35 38.57 -41.56 17.01
N CYS A 36 39.38 -42.15 16.10
CA CYS A 36 39.22 -43.48 15.60
C CYS A 36 40.50 -44.29 15.74
N TYR A 37 40.45 -45.44 16.40
CA TYR A 37 41.62 -46.30 16.69
C TYR A 37 42.76 -45.57 17.39
N GLY A 38 42.48 -44.54 18.20
CA GLY A 38 43.48 -43.76 18.94
C GLY A 38 44.12 -42.61 18.13
N GLU A 39 43.68 -42.40 16.91
CA GLU A 39 44.10 -41.28 16.09
C GLU A 39 42.98 -40.23 15.95
N GLU A 40 43.34 -38.95 16.05
CA GLU A 40 42.42 -37.83 15.84
C GLU A 40 42.26 -37.60 14.34
N ASN A 41 41.01 -37.43 13.93
CA ASN A 41 40.61 -37.10 12.57
C ASN A 41 39.70 -35.88 12.59
N THR A 42 39.73 -35.11 11.52
CA THR A 42 38.94 -33.91 11.34
C THR A 42 38.26 -33.91 9.97
N VAL A 43 37.00 -33.54 9.93
CA VAL A 43 36.26 -33.33 8.67
C VAL A 43 35.66 -31.93 8.71
N THR A 44 35.84 -31.16 7.64
CA THR A 44 35.25 -29.83 7.50
C THR A 44 34.10 -29.85 6.50
N PHE A 45 33.03 -29.19 6.83
CA PHE A 45 31.89 -28.96 5.98
C PHE A 45 31.71 -27.45 5.78
N THR A 46 31.42 -27.01 4.58
CA THR A 46 31.00 -25.66 4.30
C THR A 46 29.45 -25.66 4.19
N LEU A 47 28.79 -24.95 5.08
CA LEU A 47 27.35 -24.76 5.08
C LEU A 47 27.05 -23.36 4.56
N ASN A 48 26.10 -23.24 3.63
CA ASN A 48 25.62 -21.94 3.17
C ASN A 48 24.36 -21.58 3.97
N VAL A 49 24.47 -20.58 4.83
CA VAL A 49 23.34 -20.04 5.56
C VAL A 49 22.72 -18.93 4.73
N VAL A 50 21.48 -19.14 4.30
CA VAL A 50 20.74 -18.17 3.47
C VAL A 50 20.33 -17.00 4.35
N GLY A 51 20.75 -15.82 3.96
CA GLY A 51 20.43 -14.58 4.65
C GLY A 51 19.29 -13.81 4.00
N GLU A 52 18.84 -12.79 4.71
CA GLU A 52 17.93 -11.81 4.13
C GLU A 52 18.73 -10.77 3.34
N ASN A 53 18.24 -10.43 2.15
CA ASN A 53 18.76 -9.30 1.40
C ASN A 53 17.90 -8.07 1.68
N ILE A 54 18.22 -7.33 2.75
CA ILE A 54 17.46 -6.16 3.20
C ILE A 54 17.37 -5.09 2.11
N ASP A 55 18.45 -4.88 1.37
CA ASP A 55 18.48 -3.92 0.26
C ASP A 55 17.51 -4.33 -0.85
N GLU A 56 17.47 -5.62 -1.22
CA GLU A 56 16.55 -6.13 -2.24
C GLU A 56 15.08 -6.04 -1.80
N ILE A 57 14.80 -6.32 -0.52
CA ILE A 57 13.46 -6.16 0.06
C ILE A 57 13.00 -4.71 -0.03
N LEU A 58 13.86 -3.76 0.38
CA LEU A 58 13.55 -2.34 0.33
C LEU A 58 13.44 -1.80 -1.09
N ASP A 59 14.30 -2.25 -2.00
CA ASP A 59 14.26 -1.84 -3.40
C ASP A 59 12.99 -2.36 -4.09
N THR A 60 12.64 -3.63 -3.87
CA THR A 60 11.40 -4.22 -4.39
C THR A 60 10.17 -3.49 -3.85
N ALA A 61 10.11 -3.26 -2.53
CA ALA A 61 9.02 -2.52 -1.92
C ALA A 61 8.93 -1.08 -2.47
N ALA A 62 10.07 -0.44 -2.72
CA ALA A 62 10.08 0.89 -3.33
C ALA A 62 9.65 0.86 -4.81
N GLU A 63 10.00 -0.17 -5.58
CA GLU A 63 9.57 -0.29 -6.99
C GLU A 63 8.06 -0.50 -7.08
N GLU A 64 7.48 -1.36 -6.26
CA GLU A 64 6.06 -1.70 -6.26
C GLU A 64 5.17 -0.59 -5.69
N LEU A 65 5.71 0.25 -4.80
CA LEU A 65 4.96 1.36 -4.23
C LEU A 65 4.59 2.39 -5.28
N ASP A 66 3.30 2.64 -5.49
CA ASP A 66 2.80 3.69 -6.38
C ASP A 66 1.60 4.42 -5.75
N ILE A 67 1.34 5.65 -6.22
CA ILE A 67 0.14 6.43 -5.91
C ILE A 67 -0.69 6.50 -7.19
N PRO A 68 -1.82 5.79 -7.25
CA PRO A 68 -2.70 5.82 -8.42
C PRO A 68 -3.20 7.23 -8.72
N ASN A 69 -3.34 7.54 -10.01
CA ASN A 69 -3.83 8.84 -10.51
C ASN A 69 -3.01 10.07 -10.05
N LYS A 70 -1.74 9.91 -9.70
CA LYS A 70 -0.86 11.01 -9.26
C LYS A 70 -0.81 12.19 -10.24
N ASP A 71 -1.03 11.95 -11.54
CA ASP A 71 -1.00 12.99 -12.59
C ASP A 71 -2.31 13.79 -12.70
N ASP A 72 -3.40 13.35 -12.06
CA ASP A 72 -4.72 14.00 -12.09
C ASP A 72 -5.49 13.78 -10.78
N VAL A 73 -4.93 14.28 -9.66
CA VAL A 73 -5.50 14.09 -8.32
C VAL A 73 -6.70 15.02 -8.13
N ARG A 74 -7.89 14.44 -7.96
CA ARG A 74 -9.16 15.17 -7.78
C ARG A 74 -9.91 14.83 -6.49
N GLY A 75 -9.40 13.91 -5.70
CA GLY A 75 -9.97 13.43 -4.43
C GLY A 75 -8.89 12.81 -3.56
N ASN A 76 -9.31 12.18 -2.47
CA ASN A 76 -8.41 11.53 -1.54
C ASN A 76 -7.57 10.45 -2.23
N ILE A 77 -6.36 10.26 -1.73
CA ILE A 77 -5.41 9.26 -2.19
C ILE A 77 -5.22 8.19 -1.10
N THR A 78 -4.81 7.00 -1.51
CA THR A 78 -4.46 5.95 -0.55
C THR A 78 -2.96 6.00 -0.27
N LEU A 79 -2.60 6.09 0.99
CA LEU A 79 -1.23 6.06 1.47
C LEU A 79 -1.03 4.79 2.31
N PRO A 80 -0.44 3.73 1.76
CA PRO A 80 -0.16 2.52 2.52
C PRO A 80 0.86 2.81 3.63
N VAL A 81 0.69 2.16 4.78
CA VAL A 81 1.59 2.28 5.94
C VAL A 81 2.50 1.07 6.12
N THR A 82 2.22 -0.02 5.39
CA THR A 82 3.03 -1.24 5.36
C THR A 82 2.87 -1.97 4.04
N THR A 83 3.82 -2.84 3.70
CA THR A 83 3.75 -3.76 2.56
C THR A 83 3.50 -5.20 3.03
N ASP A 84 3.15 -6.10 2.11
CA ASP A 84 2.99 -7.53 2.39
C ASP A 84 4.30 -8.20 2.87
N SER A 85 5.45 -7.63 2.50
CA SER A 85 6.78 -8.07 2.96
C SER A 85 7.16 -7.53 4.35
N GLY A 86 6.27 -6.77 5.02
CA GLY A 86 6.49 -6.23 6.35
C GLY A 86 7.39 -4.99 6.39
N VAL A 87 7.53 -4.28 5.28
CA VAL A 87 8.21 -2.97 5.23
C VAL A 87 7.25 -1.90 5.73
N ASP A 88 7.63 -1.15 6.75
CA ASP A 88 6.86 -0.02 7.26
C ASP A 88 7.06 1.22 6.36
N ILE A 89 5.99 1.98 6.15
CA ILE A 89 5.99 3.16 5.29
C ILE A 89 5.47 4.37 6.07
N THR A 90 6.25 5.44 6.06
CA THR A 90 5.83 6.75 6.55
C THR A 90 5.86 7.78 5.43
N TRP A 91 4.99 8.78 5.51
CA TRP A 91 4.79 9.76 4.46
C TRP A 91 5.09 11.18 4.93
N GLU A 92 5.71 11.95 4.03
CA GLU A 92 5.92 13.39 4.17
C GLU A 92 5.36 14.08 2.92
N THR A 93 4.82 15.29 3.09
CA THR A 93 4.30 16.11 2.00
C THR A 93 4.93 17.48 1.97
N SER A 94 5.12 18.04 0.77
CA SER A 94 5.57 19.43 0.61
C SER A 94 4.47 20.46 0.91
N HIS A 95 3.17 20.03 0.91
CA HIS A 95 2.00 20.88 1.10
C HIS A 95 0.99 20.21 2.03
N PRO A 96 1.21 20.28 3.35
CA PRO A 96 0.30 19.65 4.32
C PRO A 96 -1.11 20.26 4.32
N GLU A 97 -1.27 21.49 3.83
CA GLU A 97 -2.57 22.12 3.63
C GLU A 97 -3.36 21.55 2.43
N ILE A 98 -2.69 20.82 1.53
CA ILE A 98 -3.30 20.20 0.34
C ILE A 98 -3.47 18.69 0.54
N VAL A 99 -2.43 18.01 1.03
CA VAL A 99 -2.47 16.56 1.29
C VAL A 99 -2.11 16.31 2.73
N ASP A 100 -3.07 15.79 3.49
CA ASP A 100 -2.88 15.39 4.88
C ASP A 100 -2.30 13.97 4.93
N VAL A 101 -1.15 13.81 5.58
CA VAL A 101 -0.45 12.51 5.72
C VAL A 101 -0.70 11.85 7.07
N GLU A 102 -1.48 12.49 7.94
CA GLU A 102 -1.85 11.95 9.25
C GLU A 102 -3.24 11.31 9.20
N SER A 103 -3.46 10.32 10.04
CA SER A 103 -4.80 9.81 10.31
C SER A 103 -5.38 10.52 11.53
N HIS A 104 -6.68 10.82 11.50
CA HIS A 104 -7.36 11.54 12.57
C HIS A 104 -8.47 10.72 13.18
N GLU A 105 -8.46 10.57 14.50
CA GLU A 105 -9.57 9.98 15.24
C GLU A 105 -10.80 10.87 15.15
N VAL A 106 -11.96 10.28 14.86
CA VAL A 106 -13.24 10.96 14.80
C VAL A 106 -14.19 10.36 15.82
N GLU A 107 -14.63 11.14 16.80
CA GLU A 107 -15.50 10.65 17.88
C GLU A 107 -16.79 10.03 17.33
N GLY A 108 -17.01 8.73 17.61
CA GLY A 108 -18.19 7.99 17.19
C GLY A 108 -18.16 7.45 15.76
N TYR A 109 -17.03 7.56 15.06
CA TYR A 109 -16.82 7.07 13.70
C TYR A 109 -15.46 6.38 13.60
N ASP A 110 -15.22 5.67 12.50
CA ASP A 110 -13.91 5.16 12.15
C ASP A 110 -12.93 6.32 11.93
N ALA A 111 -11.65 6.08 12.25
CA ALA A 111 -10.61 7.09 12.05
C ALA A 111 -10.55 7.51 10.58
N MET A 112 -10.41 8.82 10.34
CA MET A 112 -10.17 9.34 9.01
C MET A 112 -8.74 8.95 8.58
N PRO A 113 -8.57 8.18 7.50
CA PRO A 113 -7.24 7.73 7.07
C PRO A 113 -6.39 8.88 6.55
N ALA A 114 -5.07 8.70 6.56
CA ALA A 114 -4.14 9.56 5.84
C ALA A 114 -4.46 9.61 4.33
N GLY A 115 -4.06 10.68 3.66
CA GLY A 115 -4.29 10.87 2.22
C GLY A 115 -5.52 11.71 1.88
N VAL A 116 -6.08 12.42 2.86
CA VAL A 116 -7.15 13.39 2.59
C VAL A 116 -6.61 14.56 1.77
N VAL A 117 -7.30 14.89 0.67
CA VAL A 117 -6.89 15.94 -0.25
C VAL A 117 -7.86 17.12 -0.19
N THR A 118 -7.33 18.28 0.17
CA THR A 118 -8.02 19.58 0.06
C THR A 118 -7.58 20.24 -1.25
N ARG A 119 -8.47 20.26 -2.24
CA ARG A 119 -8.15 20.80 -3.56
C ARG A 119 -7.89 22.30 -3.50
N PRO A 120 -6.76 22.76 -4.05
CA PRO A 120 -6.39 24.18 -4.07
C PRO A 120 -7.23 24.98 -5.08
N ALA A 121 -7.10 26.31 -5.08
CA ALA A 121 -7.77 27.18 -6.06
C ALA A 121 -7.15 27.12 -7.46
N LYS A 122 -5.97 26.54 -7.63
CA LYS A 122 -5.25 26.33 -8.90
C LYS A 122 -4.57 24.99 -8.87
N ASP A 123 -4.37 24.40 -10.06
CA ASP A 123 -3.56 23.19 -10.19
C ASP A 123 -2.20 23.38 -9.51
N THR A 124 -1.86 22.44 -8.63
CA THR A 124 -0.66 22.53 -7.80
C THR A 124 0.08 21.21 -7.79
N GLU A 125 1.38 21.27 -8.01
CA GLU A 125 2.26 20.12 -7.84
C GLU A 125 2.61 19.95 -6.37
N VAL A 126 2.42 18.74 -5.86
CA VAL A 126 2.74 18.33 -4.49
C VAL A 126 3.76 17.22 -4.53
N THR A 127 4.87 17.37 -3.84
CA THR A 127 5.83 16.29 -3.66
C THR A 127 5.48 15.49 -2.42
N MET A 128 5.23 14.20 -2.61
CA MET A 128 5.10 13.22 -1.53
C MET A 128 6.38 12.43 -1.41
N THR A 129 6.84 12.19 -0.20
CA THR A 129 8.02 11.36 0.07
C THR A 129 7.64 10.21 0.98
N ALA A 130 7.75 8.99 0.47
CA ALA A 130 7.66 7.77 1.26
C ALA A 130 9.04 7.45 1.86
N THR A 131 9.08 7.16 3.15
CA THR A 131 10.22 6.54 3.81
C THR A 131 9.83 5.11 4.16
N LEU A 132 10.45 4.15 3.46
CA LEU A 132 10.30 2.73 3.68
C LEU A 132 11.32 2.28 4.71
N THR A 133 10.90 1.54 5.72
CA THR A 133 11.77 1.07 6.81
C THR A 133 11.60 -0.43 6.98
N TYR A 134 12.70 -1.15 6.97
CA TYR A 134 12.74 -2.57 7.29
C TYR A 134 13.92 -2.84 8.22
N LYS A 135 13.65 -3.35 9.43
CA LYS A 135 14.62 -3.43 10.53
C LYS A 135 15.30 -2.05 10.75
N ASP A 136 16.62 -1.99 10.71
CA ASP A 136 17.40 -0.76 10.93
C ASP A 136 17.74 -0.01 9.62
N SER A 137 17.22 -0.48 8.48
CA SER A 137 17.50 0.11 7.15
C SER A 137 16.32 0.89 6.61
N THR A 138 16.62 1.93 5.84
CA THR A 138 15.59 2.79 5.25
C THR A 138 15.85 3.05 3.77
N ARG A 139 14.76 3.26 3.01
CA ARG A 139 14.78 3.70 1.61
C ARG A 139 13.76 4.83 1.43
N LYS A 140 14.09 5.84 0.62
CA LYS A 140 13.16 6.92 0.30
C LYS A 140 12.72 6.85 -1.16
N LYS A 141 11.43 7.09 -1.40
CA LYS A 141 10.85 7.25 -2.74
C LYS A 141 10.00 8.52 -2.79
N ALA A 142 10.25 9.35 -3.80
CA ALA A 142 9.48 10.58 -4.01
C ALA A 142 8.48 10.40 -5.16
N PHE A 143 7.32 11.02 -5.01
CA PHE A 143 6.26 11.11 -6.01
C PHE A 143 5.90 12.57 -6.24
N THR A 144 5.64 12.93 -7.48
CA THR A 144 5.04 14.23 -7.81
C THR A 144 3.56 14.01 -8.11
N LEU A 145 2.71 14.66 -7.34
CA LEU A 145 1.26 14.65 -7.55
C LEU A 145 0.85 15.95 -8.23
N ASN A 146 -0.02 15.86 -9.23
CA ASN A 146 -0.65 17.02 -9.86
C ASN A 146 -2.08 17.16 -9.31
N VAL A 147 -2.22 17.93 -8.22
CA VAL A 147 -3.51 18.15 -7.57
C VAL A 147 -4.29 19.23 -8.33
N LYS A 148 -5.45 18.83 -8.86
CA LYS A 148 -6.29 19.70 -9.68
C LYS A 148 -7.04 20.70 -8.83
N ALA A 149 -7.19 21.91 -9.38
CA ALA A 149 -7.96 22.97 -8.75
C ALA A 149 -9.37 22.51 -8.34
N ALA A 150 -9.87 23.01 -7.23
CA ALA A 150 -11.26 22.87 -6.88
C ALA A 150 -12.14 23.43 -8.03
N PRO A 151 -13.28 22.81 -8.33
CA PRO A 151 -14.21 23.42 -9.28
C PRO A 151 -14.66 24.80 -8.76
N GLU A 152 -14.91 25.71 -9.67
CA GLU A 152 -15.54 26.98 -9.28
C GLU A 152 -16.86 26.69 -8.54
N LYS A 153 -17.08 27.43 -7.47
CA LYS A 153 -18.37 27.34 -6.78
C LYS A 153 -19.44 27.88 -7.72
N ILE A 154 -20.32 27.00 -8.15
CA ILE A 154 -21.53 27.35 -8.86
C ILE A 154 -22.48 27.98 -7.82
N SER A 155 -23.11 29.09 -8.14
CA SER A 155 -24.16 29.66 -7.29
C SER A 155 -25.45 28.82 -7.38
N GLU A 156 -26.30 28.86 -6.36
CA GLU A 156 -27.60 28.16 -6.41
C GLU A 156 -28.47 28.65 -7.59
N GLU A 157 -28.24 29.88 -8.05
CA GLU A 157 -28.94 30.46 -9.18
C GLU A 157 -28.52 29.86 -10.53
N ASP A 158 -27.37 29.17 -10.58
CA ASP A 158 -26.87 28.52 -11.79
C ASP A 158 -27.42 27.09 -11.97
N TYR A 159 -28.06 26.53 -10.92
CA TYR A 159 -28.71 25.23 -11.04
C TYR A 159 -30.02 25.35 -11.82
N THR A 160 -30.12 24.59 -12.90
CA THR A 160 -31.31 24.58 -13.78
C THR A 160 -32.21 23.37 -13.56
N ASP A 161 -31.65 22.32 -12.99
CA ASP A 161 -32.29 21.01 -12.89
C ASP A 161 -31.93 20.31 -11.58
N TYR A 162 -32.78 19.39 -11.19
CA TYR A 162 -32.50 18.42 -10.13
C TYR A 162 -31.87 17.17 -10.75
N PHE A 163 -30.97 16.55 -9.99
CA PHE A 163 -30.30 15.31 -10.38
C PHE A 163 -30.58 14.22 -9.36
N PHE A 164 -30.93 13.03 -9.82
CA PHE A 164 -31.22 11.88 -8.98
C PHE A 164 -30.36 10.68 -9.41
N ALA A 165 -29.60 10.15 -8.47
CA ALA A 165 -28.91 8.88 -8.61
C ALA A 165 -29.67 7.82 -7.82
N TYR A 166 -30.00 6.69 -8.43
CA TYR A 166 -30.80 5.65 -7.81
C TYR A 166 -30.39 4.26 -8.31
N PHE A 167 -30.89 3.26 -7.63
CA PHE A 167 -30.83 1.87 -8.07
C PHE A 167 -32.23 1.29 -8.08
N ALA A 168 -32.51 0.38 -9.00
CA ALA A 168 -33.77 -0.36 -9.02
C ALA A 168 -33.72 -1.49 -7.99
N GLY A 169 -34.85 -1.92 -7.48
CA GLY A 169 -34.88 -2.98 -6.44
C GLY A 169 -34.50 -4.37 -6.96
N GLU A 170 -34.28 -5.31 -6.06
CA GLU A 170 -33.86 -6.69 -6.30
C GLU A 170 -34.76 -7.51 -7.28
N GLY A 171 -35.90 -6.98 -7.66
CA GLY A 171 -36.82 -7.60 -8.62
C GLY A 171 -36.41 -7.46 -10.10
N TYR A 172 -35.38 -6.67 -10.38
CA TYR A 172 -34.87 -6.40 -11.72
C TYR A 172 -33.52 -7.08 -11.91
N SER A 173 -33.24 -7.59 -13.11
CA SER A 173 -31.99 -8.32 -13.42
C SER A 173 -30.74 -7.48 -13.27
N ASP A 174 -30.87 -6.15 -13.30
CA ASP A 174 -29.83 -5.14 -13.18
C ASP A 174 -30.15 -4.13 -12.06
N GLY A 175 -31.00 -4.53 -11.12
CA GLY A 175 -31.61 -3.68 -10.10
C GLY A 175 -30.60 -3.03 -9.13
N GLU A 176 -29.42 -3.58 -8.99
CA GLU A 176 -28.36 -3.07 -8.13
C GLU A 176 -27.36 -2.17 -8.89
N GLN A 177 -27.58 -1.91 -10.18
CA GLN A 177 -26.79 -0.97 -10.97
C GLN A 177 -27.22 0.47 -10.71
N ILE A 178 -26.34 1.41 -11.00
CA ILE A 178 -26.58 2.83 -10.76
C ILE A 178 -27.23 3.47 -12.00
N TYR A 179 -28.37 4.10 -11.78
CA TYR A 179 -29.14 4.87 -12.77
C TYR A 179 -29.15 6.34 -12.41
N PHE A 180 -29.36 7.19 -13.40
CA PHE A 180 -29.50 8.63 -13.23
C PHE A 180 -30.81 9.11 -13.85
N ALA A 181 -31.42 10.10 -13.22
CA ALA A 181 -32.56 10.84 -13.75
C ALA A 181 -32.35 12.34 -13.52
N SER A 182 -32.97 13.16 -14.34
CA SER A 182 -33.02 14.61 -14.16
C SER A 182 -34.47 15.11 -14.10
N SER A 183 -34.69 16.26 -13.46
CA SER A 183 -35.97 16.89 -13.37
C SER A 183 -35.84 18.40 -13.28
N GLN A 184 -36.71 19.15 -13.95
CA GLN A 184 -36.74 20.61 -13.85
C GLN A 184 -37.62 21.08 -12.69
N ASP A 185 -38.51 20.27 -12.21
CA ASP A 185 -39.50 20.65 -11.19
C ASP A 185 -39.39 19.80 -9.88
N GLY A 186 -38.54 18.79 -9.88
CA GLY A 186 -38.39 17.84 -8.75
C GLY A 186 -39.55 16.85 -8.59
N LEU A 187 -40.54 16.87 -9.49
CA LEU A 187 -41.75 16.03 -9.44
C LEU A 187 -41.85 15.09 -10.63
N ASN A 188 -41.45 15.57 -11.81
CA ASN A 188 -41.42 14.78 -13.03
C ASN A 188 -39.96 14.50 -13.39
N TRP A 189 -39.61 13.22 -13.59
CA TRP A 189 -38.26 12.76 -13.78
C TRP A 189 -38.10 12.13 -15.14
N ASP A 190 -37.06 12.52 -15.84
CA ASP A 190 -36.65 11.93 -17.10
C ASP A 190 -35.43 11.06 -16.87
N ASP A 191 -35.54 9.77 -17.22
CA ASP A 191 -34.45 8.83 -17.12
C ASP A 191 -33.31 9.20 -18.09
N LEU A 192 -32.10 9.21 -17.60
CA LEU A 192 -30.89 9.43 -18.41
C LEU A 192 -30.36 8.11 -18.97
N ASN A 193 -29.50 8.21 -19.97
CA ASN A 193 -28.89 7.05 -20.62
C ASN A 193 -29.90 6.04 -21.19
N ASN A 194 -31.08 6.52 -21.67
CA ASN A 194 -32.16 5.69 -22.21
C ASN A 194 -32.67 4.63 -21.22
N ASN A 195 -32.70 4.95 -19.94
CA ASN A 195 -33.05 4.04 -18.85
C ASN A 195 -32.15 2.80 -18.75
N GLU A 196 -30.90 2.93 -19.17
CA GLU A 196 -29.86 1.93 -18.99
C GLU A 196 -28.94 2.36 -17.84
N PRO A 197 -28.28 1.43 -17.14
CA PRO A 197 -27.34 1.77 -16.08
C PRO A 197 -26.21 2.67 -16.59
N VAL A 198 -25.88 3.71 -15.86
CA VAL A 198 -24.74 4.58 -16.15
C VAL A 198 -23.43 4.07 -15.54
N LEU A 199 -23.56 3.21 -14.52
CA LEU A 199 -22.43 2.55 -13.89
C LEU A 199 -22.76 1.06 -13.72
N PRO A 200 -22.56 0.25 -14.78
CA PRO A 200 -22.61 -1.20 -14.64
C PRO A 200 -21.38 -1.70 -13.88
N SER A 201 -21.54 -2.49 -12.85
CA SER A 201 -20.45 -3.11 -12.12
C SER A 201 -20.64 -4.61 -12.03
N THR A 202 -19.56 -5.35 -12.26
CA THR A 202 -19.47 -6.79 -12.03
C THR A 202 -18.63 -7.11 -10.80
N LEU A 203 -18.29 -6.11 -10.00
CA LEU A 203 -17.54 -6.28 -8.75
C LEU A 203 -18.48 -6.73 -7.64
N GLY A 204 -18.03 -7.73 -6.86
CA GLY A 204 -18.82 -8.34 -5.79
C GLY A 204 -19.62 -9.57 -6.24
N GLU A 205 -20.09 -10.36 -5.28
CA GLU A 205 -20.85 -11.59 -5.52
C GLU A 205 -22.31 -11.32 -5.93
N GLU A 206 -22.86 -10.16 -5.56
CA GLU A 206 -24.26 -9.80 -5.75
C GLU A 206 -24.47 -8.41 -6.40
N GLY A 207 -23.44 -7.87 -7.06
CA GLY A 207 -23.50 -6.56 -7.69
C GLY A 207 -23.06 -5.39 -6.79
N VAL A 208 -23.39 -4.15 -7.19
CA VAL A 208 -23.09 -2.93 -6.42
C VAL A 208 -24.16 -2.72 -5.38
N ARG A 209 -23.77 -2.66 -4.13
CA ARG A 209 -24.66 -2.28 -3.00
C ARG A 209 -24.17 -1.02 -2.35
#